data_d4fab5e0cab80e0f3a9aed3c041db56e
#
_entry.id   d4fab5e0cab80e0f3a9aed3c041db56e
#
_cell.length_a   1.000
_cell.length_b   1.000
_cell.length_c   1.000
_cell.angle_alpha   90.00
_cell.angle_beta   90.00
_cell.angle_gamma   90.00
#
_symmetry.space_group_name_H-M   'P 1'
#
loop_
_entity.id
_entity.type
_entity.pdbx_description
1 polymer ?
#
loop_
_entity_poly.entity_id
_entity_poly.type
_entity_poly.pdbx_seq_one_letter_code
_entity_poly.pdbx_strand_id
1 'polypeptide(L)'
;MLDVIFLIGGLVLILLGANGLTDGAAAVAKRFKISDLVIGLTIVAFGTSAPELVISAMAAMGGSAEMAIGNVVGSNIFNVLMIIGVTALVMPIQVGQGTLSKEIPLVVLASFALAFMANDVWLDGGNANIISRIDGLVLLAFFLIFLRYTFAIAHNGGDEAEGEKIKEMPIWKSTLFILGGLAGLIYGGQLFVDGASGIASSLGVSESIIGLTIVALGTSRPELATSVTAALKKNSGIAIGNVIGSNLFNIFFVLGCSATISPLPMGGINNVDMAVLIGSAILFWLVGWFFKKRTITRVEGALMVICYVAYTAYLISMQ
;
A
#
# COMPACT_ATOMS: atom_id res chain seq x y z
N MET A 1 -3.54 19.47 -25.52
CA MET A 1 -2.10 19.76 -25.36
C MET A 1 -1.70 19.89 -23.88
N LEU A 2 -2.48 20.62 -23.06
CA LEU A 2 -2.19 20.77 -21.62
C LEU A 2 -2.18 19.40 -20.91
N ASP A 3 -3.12 18.52 -21.20
CA ASP A 3 -3.25 17.18 -20.62
C ASP A 3 -2.02 16.30 -20.89
N VAL A 4 -1.43 16.41 -22.08
CA VAL A 4 -0.19 15.70 -22.44
C VAL A 4 0.99 16.24 -21.62
N ILE A 5 1.05 17.56 -21.38
CA ILE A 5 2.06 18.17 -20.53
C ILE A 5 1.89 17.73 -19.08
N PHE A 6 0.66 17.68 -18.57
CA PHE A 6 0.35 17.18 -17.23
C PHE A 6 0.71 15.69 -17.08
N LEU A 7 0.34 14.86 -18.07
CA LEU A 7 0.67 13.44 -18.08
C LEU A 7 2.20 13.21 -18.00
N ILE A 8 2.94 13.84 -18.93
CA ILE A 8 4.41 13.68 -18.98
C ILE A 8 5.09 14.31 -17.76
N GLY A 9 4.70 15.52 -17.39
CA GLY A 9 5.23 16.23 -16.24
C GLY A 9 4.95 15.48 -14.93
N GLY A 10 3.74 14.95 -14.78
CA GLY A 10 3.35 14.09 -13.67
C GLY A 10 4.20 12.83 -13.59
N LEU A 11 4.39 12.13 -14.70
CA LEU A 11 5.24 10.94 -14.76
C LEU A 11 6.70 11.23 -14.36
N VAL A 12 7.27 12.32 -14.87
CA VAL A 12 8.64 12.74 -14.51
C VAL A 12 8.74 13.03 -13.03
N LEU A 13 7.77 13.76 -12.44
CA LEU A 13 7.74 14.05 -11.00
C LEU A 13 7.59 12.78 -10.15
N ILE A 14 6.75 11.82 -10.57
CA ILE A 14 6.62 10.51 -9.91
C ILE A 14 7.97 9.79 -9.89
N LEU A 15 8.64 9.69 -11.02
CA LEU A 15 9.93 8.99 -11.11
C LEU A 15 11.03 9.67 -10.29
N LEU A 16 11.12 10.98 -10.34
CA LEU A 16 12.07 11.76 -9.52
C LEU A 16 11.73 11.65 -8.04
N GLY A 17 10.44 11.71 -7.69
CA GLY A 17 9.95 11.56 -6.33
C GLY A 17 10.26 10.19 -5.74
N ALA A 18 9.97 9.12 -6.48
CA ALA A 18 10.26 7.75 -6.06
C ALA A 18 11.78 7.51 -5.87
N ASN A 19 12.61 8.04 -6.78
CA ASN A 19 14.06 7.99 -6.64
C ASN A 19 14.54 8.73 -5.39
N GLY A 20 14.05 9.95 -5.18
CA GLY A 20 14.40 10.76 -4.01
C GLY A 20 14.02 10.09 -2.70
N LEU A 21 12.76 9.63 -2.59
CA LEU A 21 12.27 8.94 -1.41
C LEU A 21 13.09 7.67 -1.10
N THR A 22 13.34 6.83 -2.10
CA THR A 22 14.11 5.59 -1.93
C THR A 22 15.55 5.88 -1.49
N ASP A 23 16.23 6.85 -2.12
CA ASP A 23 17.60 7.20 -1.77
C ASP A 23 17.70 7.83 -0.38
N GLY A 24 16.76 8.73 -0.04
CA GLY A 24 16.69 9.36 1.27
C GLY A 24 16.43 8.34 2.38
N ALA A 25 15.46 7.45 2.18
CA ALA A 25 15.12 6.38 3.11
C ALA A 25 16.31 5.41 3.34
N ALA A 26 16.93 4.95 2.26
CA ALA A 26 18.10 4.07 2.34
C ALA A 26 19.30 4.74 3.05
N ALA A 27 19.52 6.05 2.85
CA ALA A 27 20.57 6.79 3.56
C ALA A 27 20.29 6.92 5.06
N VAL A 28 19.01 7.10 5.46
CA VAL A 28 18.59 7.08 6.87
C VAL A 28 18.84 5.71 7.48
N ALA A 29 18.40 4.64 6.78
CA ALA A 29 18.62 3.25 7.22
C ALA A 29 20.10 3.00 7.52
N LYS A 30 20.98 3.31 6.58
CA LYS A 30 22.42 3.13 6.73
C LYS A 30 22.99 3.94 7.90
N ARG A 31 22.62 5.21 8.04
CA ARG A 31 23.13 6.10 9.08
C ARG A 31 22.78 5.63 10.49
N PHE A 32 21.56 5.16 10.69
CA PHE A 32 21.06 4.68 11.99
C PHE A 32 21.24 3.18 12.19
N LYS A 33 21.86 2.49 11.24
CA LYS A 33 22.03 1.02 11.23
C LYS A 33 20.69 0.28 11.41
N ILE A 34 19.65 0.83 10.81
CA ILE A 34 18.31 0.27 10.75
C ILE A 34 18.19 -0.52 9.45
N SER A 35 17.52 -1.67 9.47
CA SER A 35 17.33 -2.45 8.26
C SER A 35 16.44 -1.70 7.25
N ASP A 36 16.70 -1.92 5.95
CA ASP A 36 15.90 -1.34 4.87
C ASP A 36 14.43 -1.75 4.95
N LEU A 37 14.15 -2.97 5.45
CA LEU A 37 12.80 -3.45 5.73
C LEU A 37 12.08 -2.53 6.74
N VAL A 38 12.72 -2.20 7.85
CA VAL A 38 12.11 -1.34 8.89
C VAL A 38 11.83 0.06 8.38
N ILE A 39 12.73 0.63 7.57
CA ILE A 39 12.50 1.93 6.92
C ILE A 39 11.33 1.85 5.95
N GLY A 40 11.24 0.76 5.18
CA GLY A 40 10.10 0.48 4.31
C GLY A 40 8.78 0.39 5.09
N LEU A 41 8.77 -0.40 6.18
CA LEU A 41 7.61 -0.59 7.06
C LEU A 41 7.15 0.69 7.78
N THR A 42 8.00 1.72 7.88
CA THR A 42 7.72 2.93 8.67
C THR A 42 7.69 4.18 7.81
N ILE A 43 8.84 4.80 7.59
CA ILE A 43 8.94 6.13 6.95
C ILE A 43 8.35 6.11 5.55
N VAL A 44 8.67 5.07 4.77
CA VAL A 44 8.21 4.97 3.39
C VAL A 44 6.72 4.68 3.35
N ALA A 45 6.26 3.65 4.07
CA ALA A 45 4.85 3.28 4.11
C ALA A 45 3.96 4.41 4.67
N PHE A 46 4.37 5.06 5.77
CA PHE A 46 3.64 6.20 6.33
C PHE A 46 3.49 7.34 5.32
N GLY A 47 4.60 7.66 4.64
CA GLY A 47 4.61 8.78 3.70
C GLY A 47 3.77 8.51 2.46
N THR A 48 3.84 7.30 1.91
CA THR A 48 3.08 6.93 0.71
C THR A 48 1.60 6.71 1.00
N SER A 49 1.23 6.22 2.20
CA SER A 49 -0.18 6.02 2.62
C SER A 49 -0.83 7.27 3.27
N ALA A 50 -0.14 8.41 3.30
CA ALA A 50 -0.74 9.65 3.78
C ALA A 50 -1.98 10.10 2.97
N PRO A 51 -2.02 9.97 1.63
CA PRO A 51 -3.23 10.25 0.86
C PRO A 51 -4.43 9.39 1.27
N GLU A 52 -4.21 8.09 1.50
CA GLU A 52 -5.26 7.17 1.96
C GLU A 52 -5.86 7.61 3.30
N LEU A 53 -5.01 8.05 4.23
CA LEU A 53 -5.46 8.58 5.52
C LEU A 53 -6.37 9.80 5.34
N VAL A 54 -5.93 10.76 4.54
CA VAL A 54 -6.70 12.00 4.32
C VAL A 54 -8.04 11.68 3.66
N ILE A 55 -8.05 10.88 2.60
CA ILE A 55 -9.27 10.51 1.86
C ILE A 55 -10.24 9.74 2.76
N SER A 56 -9.77 8.71 3.46
CA SER A 56 -10.63 7.90 4.32
C SER A 56 -11.16 8.67 5.52
N ALA A 57 -10.34 9.52 6.15
CA ALA A 57 -10.79 10.37 7.26
C ALA A 57 -11.83 11.41 6.81
N MET A 58 -11.60 12.06 5.66
CA MET A 58 -12.56 13.01 5.10
C MET A 58 -13.87 12.32 4.68
N ALA A 59 -13.80 11.14 4.08
CA ALA A 59 -14.96 10.33 3.74
C ALA A 59 -15.78 9.94 4.99
N ALA A 60 -15.11 9.51 6.06
CA ALA A 60 -15.74 9.20 7.34
C ALA A 60 -16.44 10.43 7.96
N MET A 61 -15.78 11.60 7.95
CA MET A 61 -16.36 12.86 8.42
C MET A 61 -17.54 13.33 7.55
N GLY A 62 -17.47 13.09 6.26
CA GLY A 62 -18.51 13.44 5.28
C GLY A 62 -19.68 12.45 5.23
N GLY A 63 -19.68 11.38 6.03
CA GLY A 63 -20.72 10.35 6.03
C GLY A 63 -20.63 9.33 4.89
N SER A 64 -19.53 9.33 4.12
CA SER A 64 -19.27 8.39 3.02
C SER A 64 -18.45 7.19 3.52
N ALA A 65 -19.01 6.42 4.46
CA ALA A 65 -18.34 5.29 5.11
C ALA A 65 -17.84 4.24 4.11
N GLU A 66 -18.64 3.92 3.10
CA GLU A 66 -18.31 2.98 2.04
C GLU A 66 -17.04 3.39 1.28
N MET A 67 -16.86 4.69 1.00
CA MET A 67 -15.65 5.22 0.39
C MET A 67 -14.42 5.02 1.31
N ALA A 68 -14.58 5.24 2.62
CA ALA A 68 -13.49 5.05 3.57
C ALA A 68 -13.03 3.59 3.65
N ILE A 69 -13.97 2.64 3.75
CA ILE A 69 -13.68 1.20 3.79
C ILE A 69 -13.14 0.73 2.43
N GLY A 70 -13.81 1.11 1.34
CA GLY A 70 -13.42 0.73 -0.02
C GLY A 70 -12.02 1.18 -0.37
N ASN A 71 -11.63 2.41 0.02
CA ASN A 71 -10.27 2.90 -0.16
C ASN A 71 -9.24 2.02 0.56
N VAL A 72 -9.48 1.66 1.84
CA VAL A 72 -8.55 0.82 2.62
C VAL A 72 -8.48 -0.61 2.07
N VAL A 73 -9.64 -1.26 1.84
CA VAL A 73 -9.70 -2.64 1.32
C VAL A 73 -9.11 -2.71 -0.09
N GLY A 74 -9.51 -1.79 -0.96
CA GLY A 74 -9.03 -1.73 -2.34
C GLY A 74 -7.53 -1.48 -2.43
N SER A 75 -7.00 -0.52 -1.66
CA SER A 75 -5.55 -0.24 -1.61
C SER A 75 -4.76 -1.45 -1.10
N ASN A 76 -5.26 -2.18 -0.10
CA ASN A 76 -4.57 -3.35 0.41
C ASN A 76 -4.53 -4.51 -0.60
N ILE A 77 -5.63 -4.78 -1.30
CA ILE A 77 -5.67 -5.76 -2.38
C ILE A 77 -4.73 -5.34 -3.52
N PHE A 78 -4.76 -4.07 -3.90
CA PHE A 78 -3.88 -3.50 -4.92
C PHE A 78 -2.40 -3.61 -4.54
N ASN A 79 -2.06 -3.24 -3.31
CA ASN A 79 -0.70 -3.31 -2.79
C ASN A 79 -0.13 -4.73 -2.88
N VAL A 80 -0.90 -5.73 -2.46
CA VAL A 80 -0.45 -7.11 -2.48
C VAL A 80 -0.43 -7.67 -3.90
N LEU A 81 -1.53 -7.62 -4.63
CA LEU A 81 -1.64 -8.29 -5.92
C LEU A 81 -0.97 -7.52 -7.05
N MET A 82 -1.19 -6.21 -7.12
CA MET A 82 -0.69 -5.40 -8.22
C MET A 82 0.73 -4.91 -7.96
N ILE A 83 1.00 -4.29 -6.81
CA ILE A 83 2.33 -3.69 -6.56
C ILE A 83 3.40 -4.77 -6.42
N ILE A 84 3.20 -5.80 -5.58
CA ILE A 84 4.16 -6.92 -5.50
C ILE A 84 4.27 -7.62 -6.85
N GLY A 85 3.14 -7.85 -7.52
CA GLY A 85 3.10 -8.50 -8.83
C GLY A 85 3.93 -7.75 -9.88
N VAL A 86 3.66 -6.46 -10.09
CA VAL A 86 4.40 -5.62 -11.05
C VAL A 86 5.87 -5.48 -10.66
N THR A 87 6.15 -5.27 -9.38
CA THR A 87 7.52 -5.16 -8.88
C THR A 87 8.31 -6.44 -9.18
N ALA A 88 7.72 -7.62 -8.95
CA ALA A 88 8.34 -8.91 -9.25
C ALA A 88 8.50 -9.17 -10.75
N LEU A 89 7.59 -8.67 -11.60
CA LEU A 89 7.70 -8.73 -13.06
C LEU A 89 8.91 -7.92 -13.54
N VAL A 90 9.10 -6.72 -12.99
CA VAL A 90 10.24 -5.85 -13.31
C VAL A 90 11.53 -6.47 -12.79
N MET A 91 11.56 -6.84 -11.52
CA MET A 91 12.71 -7.44 -10.86
C MET A 91 12.28 -8.46 -9.79
N PRO A 92 12.74 -9.73 -9.85
CA PRO A 92 12.46 -10.73 -8.82
C PRO A 92 12.84 -10.23 -7.43
N ILE A 93 11.95 -10.44 -6.44
CA ILE A 93 12.06 -9.88 -5.10
C ILE A 93 12.43 -10.97 -4.11
N GLN A 94 13.51 -10.80 -3.38
CA GLN A 94 13.88 -11.69 -2.28
C GLN A 94 13.13 -11.31 -1.01
N VAL A 95 12.49 -12.30 -0.37
CA VAL A 95 11.75 -12.12 0.89
C VAL A 95 12.58 -12.70 2.03
N GLY A 96 12.90 -11.88 3.01
CA GLY A 96 13.64 -12.32 4.19
C GLY A 96 12.88 -13.38 5.01
N GLN A 97 13.59 -14.26 5.70
CA GLN A 97 12.97 -15.29 6.54
C GLN A 97 12.14 -14.67 7.69
N GLY A 98 12.64 -13.59 8.29
CA GLY A 98 11.90 -12.82 9.30
C GLY A 98 10.57 -12.33 8.74
N THR A 99 10.60 -11.72 7.57
CA THR A 99 9.41 -11.19 6.88
C THR A 99 8.36 -12.26 6.61
N LEU A 100 8.78 -13.42 6.15
CA LEU A 100 7.88 -14.57 5.94
C LEU A 100 7.27 -15.13 7.23
N SER A 101 8.01 -15.07 8.32
CA SER A 101 7.59 -15.67 9.60
C SER A 101 6.86 -14.71 10.54
N LYS A 102 6.95 -13.39 10.30
CA LYS A 102 6.42 -12.38 11.22
C LYS A 102 5.58 -11.32 10.49
N GLU A 103 6.17 -10.57 9.55
CA GLU A 103 5.50 -9.39 8.97
C GLU A 103 4.36 -9.78 8.03
N ILE A 104 4.55 -10.75 7.13
CA ILE A 104 3.47 -11.20 6.23
C ILE A 104 2.33 -11.89 7.00
N PRO A 105 2.59 -12.81 7.98
CA PRO A 105 1.54 -13.32 8.85
C PRO A 105 0.78 -12.24 9.61
N LEU A 106 1.42 -11.14 9.99
CA LEU A 106 0.74 -10.00 10.62
C LEU A 106 -0.24 -9.31 9.65
N VAL A 107 0.10 -9.20 8.35
CA VAL A 107 -0.84 -8.70 7.33
C VAL A 107 -2.03 -9.65 7.18
N VAL A 108 -1.80 -10.96 7.15
CA VAL A 108 -2.87 -11.97 7.11
C VAL A 108 -3.77 -11.83 8.34
N LEU A 109 -3.19 -11.72 9.53
CA LEU A 109 -3.94 -11.53 10.78
C LEU A 109 -4.75 -10.23 10.77
N ALA A 110 -4.17 -9.13 10.30
CA ALA A 110 -4.86 -7.84 10.17
C ALA A 110 -6.06 -7.94 9.21
N SER A 111 -5.90 -8.66 8.10
CA SER A 111 -6.98 -8.90 7.13
C SER A 111 -8.12 -9.73 7.73
N PHE A 112 -7.80 -10.77 8.53
CA PHE A 112 -8.80 -11.55 9.27
C PHE A 112 -9.49 -10.70 10.34
N ALA A 113 -8.74 -9.92 11.12
CA ALA A 113 -9.32 -9.04 12.14
C ALA A 113 -10.32 -8.07 11.53
N LEU A 114 -9.98 -7.45 10.40
CA LEU A 114 -10.89 -6.58 9.67
C LEU A 114 -12.14 -7.35 9.19
N ALA A 115 -11.96 -8.54 8.62
CA ALA A 115 -13.09 -9.34 8.14
C ALA A 115 -14.03 -9.77 9.29
N PHE A 116 -13.51 -10.04 10.48
CA PHE A 116 -14.34 -10.35 11.65
C PHE A 116 -15.11 -9.11 12.10
N MET A 117 -14.44 -7.95 12.24
CA MET A 117 -15.09 -6.68 12.62
C MET A 117 -16.13 -6.21 11.60
N ALA A 118 -16.03 -6.65 10.34
CA ALA A 118 -16.93 -6.31 9.25
C ALA A 118 -18.11 -7.26 9.09
N ASN A 119 -18.30 -8.24 9.98
CA ASN A 119 -19.28 -9.32 9.84
C ASN A 119 -20.15 -9.55 11.07
N ASP A 120 -20.61 -8.47 11.72
CA ASP A 120 -21.50 -8.52 12.89
C ASP A 120 -22.76 -9.35 12.65
N VAL A 121 -23.37 -9.21 11.46
CA VAL A 121 -24.60 -9.93 11.11
C VAL A 121 -24.39 -11.44 11.11
N TRP A 122 -23.28 -11.89 10.56
CA TRP A 122 -22.99 -13.31 10.43
C TRP A 122 -22.43 -13.92 11.71
N LEU A 123 -21.63 -13.16 12.46
CA LEU A 123 -20.92 -13.67 13.65
C LEU A 123 -21.75 -13.51 14.93
N ASP A 124 -22.41 -12.37 15.10
CA ASP A 124 -23.14 -12.01 16.32
C ASP A 124 -24.66 -11.92 16.14
N GLY A 125 -25.16 -12.13 14.90
CA GLY A 125 -26.59 -11.96 14.60
C GLY A 125 -27.04 -10.50 14.66
N GLY A 126 -26.12 -9.56 14.44
CA GLY A 126 -26.41 -8.12 14.40
C GLY A 126 -27.36 -7.74 13.27
N ASN A 127 -27.92 -6.53 13.33
CA ASN A 127 -28.85 -6.04 12.31
C ASN A 127 -28.12 -5.42 11.08
N ALA A 128 -26.86 -5.06 11.23
CA ALA A 128 -26.04 -4.48 10.16
C ALA A 128 -24.55 -4.74 10.42
N ASN A 129 -23.77 -4.82 9.36
CA ASN A 129 -22.32 -4.90 9.43
C ASN A 129 -21.74 -3.48 9.54
N ILE A 130 -21.09 -3.17 10.64
CA ILE A 130 -20.58 -1.84 10.94
C ILE A 130 -19.22 -1.94 11.64
N ILE A 131 -18.20 -1.36 11.05
CA ILE A 131 -16.96 -1.15 11.81
C ILE A 131 -17.21 -0.03 12.81
N SER A 132 -17.36 -0.41 14.07
CA SER A 132 -17.72 0.49 15.17
C SER A 132 -16.53 1.35 15.62
N ARG A 133 -16.80 2.33 16.49
CA ARG A 133 -15.73 3.09 17.17
C ARG A 133 -14.85 2.22 18.05
N ILE A 134 -15.42 1.16 18.65
CA ILE A 134 -14.66 0.22 19.48
C ILE A 134 -13.68 -0.54 18.60
N ASP A 135 -14.11 -1.02 17.43
CA ASP A 135 -13.23 -1.67 16.46
C ASP A 135 -12.12 -0.72 16.01
N GLY A 136 -12.45 0.55 15.74
CA GLY A 136 -11.47 1.57 15.41
C GLY A 136 -10.41 1.75 16.50
N LEU A 137 -10.80 1.82 17.77
CA LEU A 137 -9.87 1.91 18.89
C LEU A 137 -9.02 0.64 19.06
N VAL A 138 -9.59 -0.54 18.81
CA VAL A 138 -8.85 -1.81 18.82
C VAL A 138 -7.83 -1.85 17.70
N LEU A 139 -8.19 -1.42 16.49
CA LEU A 139 -7.25 -1.30 15.37
C LEU A 139 -6.11 -0.33 15.69
N LEU A 140 -6.39 0.82 16.32
CA LEU A 140 -5.36 1.75 16.77
C LEU A 140 -4.46 1.14 17.86
N ALA A 141 -5.00 0.32 18.76
CA ALA A 141 -4.18 -0.41 19.73
C ALA A 141 -3.26 -1.42 19.04
N PHE A 142 -3.72 -2.13 18.00
CA PHE A 142 -2.87 -3.00 17.18
C PHE A 142 -1.80 -2.20 16.43
N PHE A 143 -2.14 -0.99 15.97
CA PHE A 143 -1.15 -0.10 15.38
C PHE A 143 0.00 0.26 16.34
N LEU A 144 -0.33 0.57 17.61
CA LEU A 144 0.70 0.84 18.63
C LEU A 144 1.59 -0.39 18.90
N ILE A 145 0.99 -1.59 18.89
CA ILE A 145 1.75 -2.85 19.01
C ILE A 145 2.67 -3.02 17.81
N PHE A 146 2.16 -2.77 16.59
CA PHE A 146 2.96 -2.83 15.36
C PHE A 146 4.13 -1.84 15.40
N LEU A 147 3.90 -0.59 15.79
CA LEU A 147 4.97 0.39 15.95
C LEU A 147 6.01 -0.08 16.97
N ARG A 148 5.58 -0.56 18.14
CA ARG A 148 6.49 -1.08 19.17
C ARG A 148 7.32 -2.26 18.67
N TYR A 149 6.68 -3.17 17.93
CA TYR A 149 7.35 -4.29 17.26
C TYR A 149 8.41 -3.78 16.28
N THR A 150 8.04 -2.85 15.41
CA THR A 150 8.93 -2.31 14.36
C THR A 150 10.15 -1.60 14.98
N PHE A 151 9.95 -0.82 16.05
CA PHE A 151 11.06 -0.22 16.81
C PHE A 151 11.94 -1.27 17.49
N ALA A 152 11.38 -2.37 17.97
CA ALA A 152 12.16 -3.45 18.59
C ALA A 152 13.08 -4.15 17.59
N ILE A 153 12.60 -4.43 16.37
CA ILE A 153 13.45 -5.04 15.32
C ILE A 153 14.47 -4.06 14.75
N ALA A 154 14.19 -2.76 14.78
CA ALA A 154 15.13 -1.72 14.34
C ALA A 154 16.44 -1.74 15.16
N HIS A 155 16.36 -2.06 16.45
CA HIS A 155 17.51 -2.09 17.37
C HIS A 155 18.31 -3.39 17.30
N ASN A 156 17.72 -4.49 16.83
CA ASN A 156 18.35 -5.81 16.83
C ASN A 156 19.21 -6.13 15.58
N GLY A 157 19.53 -5.12 14.77
CA GLY A 157 20.36 -5.23 13.58
C GLY A 157 19.75 -6.22 12.58
N GLY A 158 19.05 -5.71 11.57
CA GLY A 158 18.54 -6.57 10.51
C GLY A 158 19.68 -7.24 9.73
N ASP A 159 19.40 -8.41 9.17
CA ASP A 159 20.25 -9.08 8.20
C ASP A 159 20.74 -8.05 7.17
N GLU A 160 22.05 -8.04 6.93
CA GLU A 160 22.71 -7.11 6.03
C GLU A 160 22.02 -7.14 4.66
N ALA A 161 21.45 -6.03 4.26
CA ALA A 161 20.88 -5.91 2.94
C ALA A 161 22.02 -5.99 1.91
N GLU A 162 22.01 -7.02 1.08
CA GLU A 162 22.82 -7.11 -0.15
C GLU A 162 22.29 -6.08 -1.18
N GLY A 163 22.40 -4.80 -0.86
CA GLY A 163 22.05 -3.71 -1.75
C GLY A 163 23.27 -3.11 -2.46
N GLU A 164 23.03 -2.38 -3.53
CA GLU A 164 24.07 -1.52 -4.14
C GLU A 164 24.67 -0.59 -3.08
N LYS A 165 25.95 -0.20 -3.25
CA LYS A 165 26.66 0.70 -2.33
C LYS A 165 25.86 1.99 -2.14
N ILE A 166 25.05 2.04 -1.07
CA ILE A 166 24.23 3.19 -0.70
C ILE A 166 25.18 4.35 -0.36
N LYS A 167 24.99 5.50 -1.01
CA LYS A 167 25.75 6.72 -0.72
C LYS A 167 25.33 7.26 0.64
N GLU A 168 26.30 7.45 1.51
CA GLU A 168 26.05 8.15 2.77
C GLU A 168 25.66 9.61 2.49
N MET A 169 24.57 10.04 3.11
CA MET A 169 24.10 11.41 3.03
C MET A 169 23.97 12.01 4.43
N PRO A 170 24.26 13.32 4.60
CA PRO A 170 23.96 13.99 5.85
C PRO A 170 22.44 14.00 6.09
N ILE A 171 22.02 13.93 7.36
CA ILE A 171 20.61 13.75 7.74
C ILE A 171 19.68 14.80 7.11
N TRP A 172 20.10 16.07 7.08
CA TRP A 172 19.30 17.13 6.47
C TRP A 172 19.02 16.89 4.98
N LYS A 173 20.02 16.33 4.27
CA LYS A 173 19.87 15.99 2.85
C LYS A 173 18.95 14.78 2.67
N SER A 174 19.10 13.74 3.51
CA SER A 174 18.19 12.59 3.51
C SER A 174 16.74 13.02 3.79
N THR A 175 16.54 13.90 4.77
CA THR A 175 15.21 14.46 5.08
C THR A 175 14.65 15.25 3.90
N LEU A 176 15.46 16.07 3.24
CA LEU A 176 15.04 16.82 2.05
C LEU A 176 14.65 15.87 0.90
N PHE A 177 15.40 14.79 0.70
CA PHE A 177 15.11 13.77 -0.31
C PHE A 177 13.82 13.00 0.01
N ILE A 178 13.56 12.68 1.27
CA ILE A 178 12.31 12.04 1.70
C ILE A 178 11.12 12.98 1.50
N LEU A 179 11.17 14.20 2.05
CA LEU A 179 10.06 15.15 1.96
C LEU A 179 9.81 15.62 0.52
N GLY A 180 10.89 15.95 -0.20
CA GLY A 180 10.80 16.31 -1.61
C GLY A 180 10.34 15.16 -2.49
N GLY A 181 10.77 13.93 -2.18
CA GLY A 181 10.33 12.71 -2.83
C GLY A 181 8.84 12.46 -2.63
N LEU A 182 8.33 12.57 -1.40
CA LEU A 182 6.91 12.45 -1.09
C LEU A 182 6.08 13.54 -1.80
N ALA A 183 6.52 14.79 -1.75
CA ALA A 183 5.87 15.87 -2.47
C ALA A 183 5.82 15.59 -3.98
N GLY A 184 6.94 15.14 -4.58
CA GLY A 184 7.02 14.75 -5.98
C GLY A 184 6.06 13.62 -6.35
N LEU A 185 5.93 12.59 -5.49
CA LEU A 185 4.98 11.49 -5.68
C LEU A 185 3.52 11.96 -5.62
N ILE A 186 3.17 12.78 -4.63
CA ILE A 186 1.80 13.26 -4.43
C ILE A 186 1.37 14.21 -5.56
N TYR A 187 2.13 15.28 -5.79
CA TYR A 187 1.79 16.27 -6.82
C TYR A 187 1.97 15.72 -8.24
N GLY A 188 3.03 14.92 -8.46
CA GLY A 188 3.24 14.23 -9.73
C GLY A 188 2.13 13.25 -10.04
N GLY A 189 1.67 12.51 -9.02
CA GLY A 189 0.53 11.62 -9.12
C GLY A 189 -0.76 12.34 -9.53
N GLN A 190 -1.04 13.49 -8.92
CA GLN A 190 -2.22 14.27 -9.24
C GLN A 190 -2.17 14.80 -10.69
N LEU A 191 -1.06 15.41 -11.09
CA LEU A 191 -0.87 15.88 -12.46
C LEU A 191 -1.01 14.74 -13.49
N PHE A 192 -0.46 13.57 -13.18
CA PHE A 192 -0.58 12.40 -14.05
C PHE A 192 -2.03 11.97 -14.27
N VAL A 193 -2.82 11.95 -13.18
CA VAL A 193 -4.26 11.61 -13.29
C VAL A 193 -5.04 12.67 -14.05
N ASP A 194 -4.83 13.93 -13.72
CA ASP A 194 -5.52 15.02 -14.39
C ASP A 194 -5.25 14.97 -15.91
N GLY A 195 -3.97 14.75 -16.28
CA GLY A 195 -3.58 14.60 -17.68
C GLY A 195 -4.18 13.35 -18.34
N ALA A 196 -4.13 12.19 -17.66
CA ALA A 196 -4.68 10.94 -18.19
C ALA A 196 -6.21 11.02 -18.34
N SER A 197 -6.89 11.57 -17.33
CA SER A 197 -8.34 11.75 -17.34
C SER A 197 -8.78 12.72 -18.45
N GLY A 198 -8.06 13.84 -18.63
CA GLY A 198 -8.34 14.80 -19.70
C GLY A 198 -8.19 14.19 -21.09
N ILE A 199 -7.14 13.36 -21.30
CA ILE A 199 -6.96 12.65 -22.58
C ILE A 199 -8.08 11.63 -22.79
N ALA A 200 -8.39 10.79 -21.77
CA ALA A 200 -9.43 9.77 -21.85
C ALA A 200 -10.81 10.39 -22.15
N SER A 201 -11.15 11.51 -21.47
CA SER A 201 -12.37 12.26 -21.70
C SER A 201 -12.43 12.82 -23.14
N SER A 202 -11.32 13.33 -23.66
CA SER A 202 -11.24 13.83 -25.05
C SER A 202 -11.41 12.72 -26.10
N LEU A 203 -11.14 11.46 -25.74
CA LEU A 203 -11.36 10.26 -26.56
C LEU A 203 -12.77 9.66 -26.39
N GLY A 204 -13.65 10.30 -25.61
CA GLY A 204 -15.03 9.87 -25.40
C GLY A 204 -15.21 8.78 -24.35
N VAL A 205 -14.19 8.52 -23.51
CA VAL A 205 -14.32 7.62 -22.37
C VAL A 205 -15.19 8.28 -21.30
N SER A 206 -16.17 7.54 -20.76
CA SER A 206 -17.09 8.08 -19.75
C SER A 206 -16.37 8.43 -18.44
N GLU A 207 -16.86 9.46 -17.73
CA GLU A 207 -16.33 9.86 -16.42
C GLU A 207 -16.37 8.73 -15.40
N SER A 208 -17.38 7.85 -15.47
CA SER A 208 -17.48 6.67 -14.61
C SER A 208 -16.31 5.69 -14.84
N ILE A 209 -15.96 5.41 -16.10
CA ILE A 209 -14.82 4.53 -16.43
C ILE A 209 -13.50 5.18 -15.99
N ILE A 210 -13.35 6.50 -16.22
CA ILE A 210 -12.17 7.25 -15.78
C ILE A 210 -12.05 7.18 -14.25
N GLY A 211 -13.15 7.40 -13.53
CA GLY A 211 -13.19 7.30 -12.06
C GLY A 211 -12.84 5.92 -11.54
N LEU A 212 -13.44 4.87 -12.11
CA LEU A 212 -13.20 3.49 -11.69
C LEU A 212 -11.81 2.96 -12.02
N THR A 213 -11.16 3.49 -13.04
CA THR A 213 -9.85 2.98 -13.49
C THR A 213 -8.71 3.93 -13.14
N ILE A 214 -8.69 5.13 -13.71
CA ILE A 214 -7.56 6.06 -13.59
C ILE A 214 -7.50 6.70 -12.21
N VAL A 215 -8.66 7.11 -11.66
CA VAL A 215 -8.72 7.79 -10.35
C VAL A 215 -8.63 6.79 -9.20
N ALA A 216 -9.32 5.64 -9.28
CA ALA A 216 -9.27 4.61 -8.23
C ALA A 216 -7.87 4.02 -8.01
N LEU A 217 -7.08 3.89 -9.09
CA LEU A 217 -5.66 3.53 -8.98
C LEU A 217 -4.80 4.68 -8.42
N GLY A 218 -5.44 5.83 -8.17
CA GLY A 218 -4.78 7.10 -7.93
C GLY A 218 -4.03 7.22 -6.61
N THR A 219 -4.53 6.66 -5.55
CA THR A 219 -3.95 6.82 -4.22
C THR A 219 -2.72 5.95 -4.01
N SER A 220 -2.74 4.71 -4.48
CA SER A 220 -1.64 3.75 -4.29
C SER A 220 -0.51 3.85 -5.34
N ARG A 221 -0.47 4.93 -6.14
CA ARG A 221 0.64 5.19 -7.08
C ARG A 221 1.97 5.48 -6.41
N PRO A 222 2.03 6.25 -5.31
CA PRO A 222 3.26 6.44 -4.58
C PRO A 222 3.89 5.11 -4.14
N GLU A 223 3.08 4.19 -3.63
CA GLU A 223 3.51 2.85 -3.22
C GLU A 223 4.08 2.05 -4.39
N LEU A 224 3.37 2.04 -5.53
CA LEU A 224 3.81 1.33 -6.74
C LEU A 224 5.15 1.90 -7.24
N ALA A 225 5.22 3.21 -7.44
CA ALA A 225 6.42 3.86 -7.96
C ALA A 225 7.63 3.64 -7.03
N THR A 226 7.42 3.77 -5.72
CA THR A 226 8.47 3.59 -4.72
C THR A 226 8.93 2.14 -4.66
N SER A 227 8.01 1.16 -4.63
CA SER A 227 8.36 -0.26 -4.55
C SER A 227 9.10 -0.74 -5.80
N VAL A 228 8.64 -0.35 -7.00
CA VAL A 228 9.33 -0.67 -8.26
C VAL A 228 10.72 -0.02 -8.30
N THR A 229 10.82 1.26 -7.91
CA THR A 229 12.12 1.97 -7.88
C THR A 229 13.10 1.33 -6.90
N ALA A 230 12.64 0.97 -5.70
CA ALA A 230 13.45 0.28 -4.70
C ALA A 230 13.95 -1.07 -5.22
N ALA A 231 13.07 -1.85 -5.87
CA ALA A 231 13.44 -3.13 -6.46
C ALA A 231 14.48 -2.97 -7.58
N LEU A 232 14.32 -1.98 -8.48
CA LEU A 232 15.31 -1.67 -9.52
C LEU A 232 16.68 -1.30 -8.93
N LYS A 233 16.71 -0.69 -7.75
CA LYS A 233 17.92 -0.41 -6.96
C LYS A 233 18.39 -1.62 -6.14
N LYS A 234 17.85 -2.81 -6.38
CA LYS A 234 18.12 -4.05 -5.63
C LYS A 234 17.87 -3.94 -4.13
N ASN A 235 16.99 -3.03 -3.74
CA ASN A 235 16.58 -2.85 -2.35
C ASN A 235 15.22 -3.51 -2.10
N SER A 236 15.23 -4.86 -2.05
CA SER A 236 14.02 -5.64 -1.78
C SER A 236 13.42 -5.35 -0.39
N GLY A 237 14.24 -4.95 0.59
CA GLY A 237 13.81 -4.60 1.93
C GLY A 237 12.85 -3.41 1.92
N ILE A 238 13.22 -2.31 1.28
CA ILE A 238 12.33 -1.13 1.14
C ILE A 238 11.09 -1.49 0.31
N ALA A 239 11.24 -2.22 -0.80
CA ALA A 239 10.10 -2.57 -1.67
C ALA A 239 9.04 -3.39 -0.93
N ILE A 240 9.44 -4.46 -0.23
CA ILE A 240 8.53 -5.32 0.54
C ILE A 240 8.02 -4.60 1.78
N GLY A 241 8.91 -3.91 2.49
CA GLY A 241 8.56 -3.14 3.68
C GLY A 241 7.51 -2.07 3.40
N ASN A 242 7.62 -1.37 2.27
CA ASN A 242 6.62 -0.40 1.84
C ASN A 242 5.24 -1.05 1.69
N VAL A 243 5.12 -2.15 0.95
CA VAL A 243 3.82 -2.82 0.73
C VAL A 243 3.23 -3.38 2.03
N ILE A 244 4.03 -4.10 2.82
CA ILE A 244 3.57 -4.65 4.11
C ILE A 244 3.20 -3.53 5.07
N GLY A 245 4.05 -2.50 5.17
CA GLY A 245 3.82 -1.35 6.03
C GLY A 245 2.56 -0.59 5.65
N SER A 246 2.36 -0.30 4.34
CA SER A 246 1.14 0.36 3.85
C SER A 246 -0.10 -0.45 4.15
N ASN A 247 -0.07 -1.79 4.01
CA ASN A 247 -1.23 -2.63 4.34
C ASN A 247 -1.58 -2.58 5.83
N LEU A 248 -0.59 -2.71 6.71
CA LEU A 248 -0.80 -2.62 8.15
C LEU A 248 -1.21 -1.20 8.57
N PHE A 249 -0.63 -0.19 7.94
CA PHE A 249 -0.98 1.20 8.15
C PHE A 249 -2.42 1.47 7.76
N ASN A 250 -2.84 1.01 6.60
CA ASN A 250 -4.19 1.18 6.08
C ASN A 250 -5.23 0.50 6.99
N ILE A 251 -5.03 -0.76 7.39
CA ILE A 251 -5.96 -1.47 8.25
C ILE A 251 -5.94 -0.88 9.68
N PHE A 252 -4.77 -0.80 10.30
CA PHE A 252 -4.69 -0.46 11.71
C PHE A 252 -4.84 1.03 12.00
N PHE A 253 -4.22 1.89 11.19
CA PHE A 253 -4.21 3.32 11.44
C PHE A 253 -5.28 4.07 10.64
N VAL A 254 -5.29 3.95 9.31
CA VAL A 254 -6.24 4.70 8.48
C VAL A 254 -7.68 4.33 8.83
N LEU A 255 -8.00 3.03 8.80
CA LEU A 255 -9.34 2.58 9.14
C LEU A 255 -9.64 2.75 10.63
N GLY A 256 -8.65 2.53 11.49
CA GLY A 256 -8.77 2.78 12.93
C GLY A 256 -9.14 4.23 13.25
N CYS A 257 -8.46 5.20 12.65
CA CYS A 257 -8.81 6.63 12.77
C CYS A 257 -10.20 6.92 12.21
N SER A 258 -10.49 6.45 11.00
CA SER A 258 -11.75 6.70 10.31
C SER A 258 -12.95 6.17 11.10
N ALA A 259 -12.88 4.93 11.60
CA ALA A 259 -13.94 4.32 12.41
C ALA A 259 -14.09 4.98 13.79
N THR A 260 -13.00 5.47 14.38
CA THR A 260 -13.04 6.24 15.64
C THR A 260 -13.73 7.58 15.45
N ILE A 261 -13.51 8.26 14.32
CA ILE A 261 -14.19 9.51 13.96
C ILE A 261 -15.69 9.25 13.77
N SER A 262 -16.05 8.29 12.94
CA SER A 262 -17.44 7.92 12.65
C SER A 262 -17.54 6.42 12.43
N PRO A 263 -18.54 5.72 13.03
CA PRO A 263 -18.82 4.33 12.68
C PRO A 263 -19.02 4.17 11.17
N LEU A 264 -18.49 3.10 10.62
CA LEU A 264 -18.43 2.87 9.18
C LEU A 264 -19.32 1.68 8.79
N PRO A 265 -20.58 1.90 8.35
CA PRO A 265 -21.37 0.86 7.71
C PRO A 265 -20.68 0.31 6.45
N MET A 266 -20.75 -1.00 6.26
CA MET A 266 -20.06 -1.68 5.15
C MET A 266 -20.57 -1.28 3.76
N GLY A 267 -21.84 -0.85 3.66
CA GLY A 267 -22.44 -0.42 2.39
C GLY A 267 -22.37 -1.51 1.31
N GLY A 268 -21.81 -1.17 0.16
CA GLY A 268 -21.62 -2.09 -0.97
C GLY A 268 -20.41 -3.03 -0.81
N ILE A 269 -19.55 -2.81 0.19
CA ILE A 269 -18.41 -3.70 0.46
C ILE A 269 -18.93 -5.00 1.07
N ASN A 270 -18.56 -6.12 0.50
CA ASN A 270 -19.15 -7.41 0.82
C ASN A 270 -18.09 -8.48 1.18
N ASN A 271 -18.57 -9.68 1.52
CA ASN A 271 -17.70 -10.79 1.92
C ASN A 271 -16.79 -11.32 0.81
N VAL A 272 -17.09 -11.05 -0.46
CA VAL A 272 -16.16 -11.37 -1.57
C VAL A 272 -14.93 -10.48 -1.49
N ASP A 273 -15.12 -9.18 -1.21
CA ASP A 273 -14.01 -8.23 -1.05
C ASP A 273 -13.11 -8.62 0.14
N MET A 274 -13.72 -9.04 1.25
CA MET A 274 -12.99 -9.55 2.42
C MET A 274 -12.26 -10.86 2.10
N ALA A 275 -12.88 -11.76 1.36
CA ALA A 275 -12.24 -13.02 0.93
C ALA A 275 -11.06 -12.77 -0.02
N VAL A 276 -11.18 -11.80 -0.93
CA VAL A 276 -10.07 -11.40 -1.82
C VAL A 276 -8.95 -10.71 -1.03
N LEU A 277 -9.28 -9.86 -0.07
CA LEU A 277 -8.31 -9.23 0.84
C LEU A 277 -7.48 -10.29 1.58
N ILE A 278 -8.15 -11.23 2.25
CA ILE A 278 -7.49 -12.34 2.99
C ILE A 278 -6.74 -13.24 2.01
N GLY A 279 -7.39 -13.64 0.92
CA GLY A 279 -6.83 -14.53 -0.09
C GLY A 279 -5.56 -13.95 -0.73
N SER A 280 -5.53 -12.63 -0.99
CA SER A 280 -4.35 -11.95 -1.51
C SER A 280 -3.18 -12.00 -0.52
N ALA A 281 -3.44 -11.72 0.77
CA ALA A 281 -2.42 -11.78 1.82
C ALA A 281 -1.88 -13.21 2.01
N ILE A 282 -2.75 -14.22 1.99
CA ILE A 282 -2.37 -15.63 2.04
C ILE A 282 -1.56 -16.02 0.79
N LEU A 283 -1.99 -15.60 -0.41
CA LEU A 283 -1.27 -15.87 -1.66
C LEU A 283 0.15 -15.28 -1.59
N PHE A 284 0.30 -14.05 -1.12
CA PHE A 284 1.60 -13.42 -0.93
C PHE A 284 2.49 -14.23 0.02
N TRP A 285 1.92 -14.71 1.13
CA TRP A 285 2.63 -15.55 2.10
C TRP A 285 3.08 -16.87 1.49
N LEU A 286 2.17 -17.58 0.79
CA LEU A 286 2.45 -18.87 0.16
C LEU A 286 3.50 -18.75 -0.94
N VAL A 287 3.39 -17.73 -1.79
CA VAL A 287 4.34 -17.47 -2.88
C VAL A 287 5.74 -17.20 -2.32
N GLY A 288 5.83 -16.40 -1.26
CA GLY A 288 7.10 -16.12 -0.59
C GLY A 288 7.72 -17.35 0.07
N TRP A 289 6.91 -18.31 0.53
CA TRP A 289 7.36 -19.49 1.28
C TRP A 289 7.75 -20.68 0.39
N PHE A 290 6.91 -21.01 -0.60
CA PHE A 290 7.03 -22.27 -1.35
C PHE A 290 7.89 -22.18 -2.61
N PHE A 291 8.14 -21.00 -3.17
CA PHE A 291 8.83 -20.87 -4.45
C PHE A 291 10.31 -20.43 -4.28
N LYS A 292 11.19 -21.05 -5.12
CA LYS A 292 12.61 -20.77 -5.35
C LYS A 292 13.35 -19.92 -4.28
N LYS A 293 13.74 -20.54 -3.18
CA LYS A 293 14.57 -19.90 -2.15
C LYS A 293 14.04 -18.54 -1.66
N ARG A 294 12.73 -18.47 -1.40
CA ARG A 294 12.06 -17.25 -0.90
C ARG A 294 12.16 -16.06 -1.85
N THR A 295 12.11 -16.32 -3.14
CA THR A 295 12.13 -15.28 -4.17
C THR A 295 10.82 -15.29 -4.93
N ILE A 296 10.12 -14.17 -4.94
CA ILE A 296 8.95 -13.96 -5.81
C ILE A 296 9.51 -13.66 -7.20
N THR A 297 9.31 -14.61 -8.12
CA THR A 297 9.81 -14.51 -9.48
C THR A 297 8.78 -13.80 -10.38
N ARG A 298 9.16 -13.59 -11.64
CA ARG A 298 8.24 -13.00 -12.63
C ARG A 298 6.98 -13.82 -12.86
N VAL A 299 7.04 -15.15 -12.69
CA VAL A 299 5.87 -16.02 -12.89
C VAL A 299 4.83 -15.80 -11.80
N GLU A 300 5.26 -15.81 -10.54
CA GLU A 300 4.38 -15.52 -9.41
C GLU A 300 3.89 -14.07 -9.46
N GLY A 301 4.75 -13.13 -9.88
CA GLY A 301 4.35 -11.74 -10.12
C GLY A 301 3.24 -11.63 -11.17
N ALA A 302 3.37 -12.34 -12.30
CA ALA A 302 2.33 -12.39 -13.33
C ALA A 302 1.01 -12.99 -12.79
N LEU A 303 1.09 -14.07 -12.01
CA LEU A 303 -0.08 -14.66 -11.36
C LEU A 303 -0.81 -13.66 -10.47
N MET A 304 -0.08 -12.93 -9.64
CA MET A 304 -0.66 -11.91 -8.74
C MET A 304 -1.37 -10.80 -9.54
N VAL A 305 -0.73 -10.28 -10.60
CA VAL A 305 -1.35 -9.28 -11.48
C VAL A 305 -2.61 -9.84 -12.15
N ILE A 306 -2.60 -11.08 -12.65
CA ILE A 306 -3.78 -11.72 -13.24
C ILE A 306 -4.90 -11.82 -12.22
N CYS A 307 -4.61 -12.21 -10.97
CA CYS A 307 -5.61 -12.25 -9.89
C CYS A 307 -6.23 -10.87 -9.65
N TYR A 308 -5.41 -9.79 -9.64
CA TYR A 308 -5.93 -8.44 -9.51
C TYR A 308 -6.84 -8.03 -10.67
N VAL A 309 -6.43 -8.29 -11.90
CA VAL A 309 -7.22 -8.00 -13.10
C VAL A 309 -8.55 -8.77 -13.10
N ALA A 310 -8.51 -10.05 -12.71
CA ALA A 310 -9.72 -10.87 -12.59
C ALA A 310 -10.68 -10.32 -11.52
N TYR A 311 -10.17 -9.90 -10.36
CA TYR A 311 -10.98 -9.26 -9.32
C TYR A 311 -11.58 -7.94 -9.79
N THR A 312 -10.79 -7.10 -10.46
CA THR A 312 -11.29 -5.82 -11.01
C THR A 312 -12.37 -6.05 -12.07
N ALA A 313 -12.17 -7.04 -12.97
CA ALA A 313 -13.18 -7.42 -13.97
C ALA A 313 -14.47 -7.92 -13.31
N TYR A 314 -14.37 -8.71 -12.25
CA TYR A 314 -15.53 -9.13 -11.44
C TYR A 314 -16.27 -7.91 -10.87
N LEU A 315 -15.59 -6.96 -10.22
CA LEU A 315 -16.22 -5.75 -9.67
C LEU A 315 -16.97 -4.95 -10.76
N ILE A 316 -16.38 -4.79 -11.93
CA ILE A 316 -17.02 -4.08 -13.05
C ILE A 316 -18.27 -4.85 -13.55
N SER A 317 -18.24 -6.19 -13.53
CA SER A 317 -19.37 -7.01 -13.98
C SER A 317 -20.57 -7.00 -13.03
N MET A 318 -20.36 -6.62 -11.77
CA MET A 318 -21.41 -6.58 -10.74
C MET A 318 -22.10 -5.20 -10.64
N GLN A 319 -21.60 -4.19 -11.34
CA GLN A 319 -22.22 -2.86 -11.49
C GLN A 319 -23.16 -2.80 -12.68
#